data_0197c9b0eb7f374e1e409afc2a91aabe
#
_entry.id   0197c9b0eb7f374e1e409afc2a91aabe
#
_cell.length_a   1.000
_cell.length_b   1.000
_cell.length_c   1.000
_cell.angle_alpha   90.00
_cell.angle_beta   90.00
_cell.angle_gamma   90.00
#
_symmetry.space_group_name_H-M   'P 1'
#
loop_
_entity.id
_entity.type
_entity.pdbx_description
1 polymer ?
#
loop_
_entity_poly.entity_id
_entity_poly.type
_entity_poly.pdbx_seq_one_letter_code
_entity_poly.pdbx_strand_id
1 'polypeptide(L)'
;FMKSTLQARNFLKLISKHLPDMLWAKDLEGNYLYANESICKNLLMAKTNEVIGKNDIYFATRERDKHQSNKQWHTFGELCFNSDYVVLEHMKPMIFEEYGNIKGQLVYLEVHKAPLYDSNGVLIGTIGSGRDITSQIMLEEANKKLAFYDQLTALPNRQKIILDISENNPCACVIF
;
A
#
# COMPACT_ATOMS: atom_id res chain seq x y z
N PHE A 1 13.64 11.10 34.98
CA PHE A 1 13.17 11.55 33.69
C PHE A 1 13.89 10.84 32.49
N MET A 2 15.21 10.86 32.43
CA MET A 2 15.97 10.23 31.31
C MET A 2 15.76 8.72 31.16
N LYS A 3 15.64 7.94 32.28
CA LYS A 3 15.41 6.49 32.20
C LYS A 3 14.03 6.15 31.61
N SER A 4 12.97 6.90 31.96
CA SER A 4 11.61 6.65 31.45
C SER A 4 11.49 6.94 29.94
N THR A 5 12.13 8.00 29.45
CA THR A 5 12.14 8.35 28.02
C THR A 5 12.88 7.31 27.19
N LEU A 6 14.01 6.79 27.70
CA LEU A 6 14.75 5.72 27.02
C LEU A 6 13.96 4.40 26.99
N GLN A 7 13.25 4.08 28.07
CA GLN A 7 12.39 2.90 28.12
C GLN A 7 11.21 3.01 27.15
N ALA A 8 10.53 4.16 27.10
CA ALA A 8 9.43 4.41 26.17
C ALA A 8 9.90 4.30 24.71
N ARG A 9 11.03 4.89 24.38
CA ARG A 9 11.65 4.80 23.03
C ARG A 9 11.98 3.35 22.65
N ASN A 10 12.57 2.58 23.57
CA ASN A 10 12.90 1.18 23.32
C ASN A 10 11.65 0.33 23.15
N PHE A 11 10.61 0.60 23.95
CA PHE A 11 9.33 -0.11 23.86
C PHE A 11 8.60 0.17 22.53
N LEU A 12 8.53 1.43 22.08
CA LEU A 12 7.98 1.79 20.78
C LEU A 12 8.73 1.12 19.62
N LYS A 13 10.07 1.09 19.70
CA LYS A 13 10.89 0.40 18.71
C LYS A 13 10.64 -1.11 18.70
N LEU A 14 10.44 -1.72 19.87
CA LEU A 14 10.13 -3.14 19.98
C LEU A 14 8.76 -3.47 19.40
N ILE A 15 7.72 -2.68 19.72
CA ILE A 15 6.38 -2.85 19.15
C ILE A 15 6.43 -2.75 17.65
N SER A 16 6.99 -1.67 17.12
CA SER A 16 7.03 -1.42 15.67
C SER A 16 7.82 -2.48 14.89
N LYS A 17 8.79 -3.15 15.54
CA LYS A 17 9.54 -4.26 14.95
C LYS A 17 8.68 -5.52 14.76
N HIS A 18 7.73 -5.75 15.65
CA HIS A 18 6.89 -6.96 15.64
C HIS A 18 5.54 -6.77 14.94
N LEU A 19 5.20 -5.54 14.53
CA LEU A 19 4.01 -5.30 13.74
C LEU A 19 4.19 -5.81 12.31
N PRO A 20 3.23 -6.59 11.79
CA PRO A 20 3.28 -7.05 10.40
C PRO A 20 3.04 -5.91 9.42
N ASP A 21 2.22 -4.92 9.80
CA ASP A 21 1.92 -3.78 8.96
C ASP A 21 3.14 -2.86 8.79
N MET A 22 3.28 -2.27 7.63
CA MET A 22 4.30 -1.27 7.34
C MET A 22 3.98 0.01 8.09
N LEU A 23 4.98 0.64 8.72
CA LEU A 23 4.85 1.91 9.43
C LEU A 23 5.97 2.83 9.04
N TRP A 24 5.64 4.10 8.77
CA TRP A 24 6.62 5.11 8.42
C TRP A 24 6.21 6.52 8.85
N ALA A 25 7.19 7.40 8.91
CA ALA A 25 7.01 8.85 8.94
C ALA A 25 8.00 9.47 7.94
N LYS A 26 7.58 10.53 7.26
CA LYS A 26 8.37 11.28 6.27
C LYS A 26 8.32 12.77 6.56
N ASP A 27 9.34 13.50 6.13
CA ASP A 27 9.35 14.95 6.13
C ASP A 27 8.47 15.54 5.00
N LEU A 28 8.46 16.86 4.88
CA LEU A 28 7.68 17.58 3.85
C LEU A 28 8.19 17.33 2.43
N GLU A 29 9.44 16.95 2.28
CA GLU A 29 10.09 16.59 1.01
C GLU A 29 9.89 15.12 0.66
N GLY A 30 9.19 14.34 1.50
CA GLY A 30 8.92 12.92 1.31
C GLY A 30 10.07 12.00 1.71
N ASN A 31 11.11 12.50 2.41
CA ASN A 31 12.20 11.66 2.91
C ASN A 31 11.81 10.98 4.22
N TYR A 32 12.21 9.75 4.39
CA TYR A 32 11.91 8.96 5.59
C TYR A 32 12.58 9.54 6.84
N LEU A 33 11.79 9.88 7.83
CA LEU A 33 12.19 10.17 9.21
C LEU A 33 12.18 8.89 10.06
N TYR A 34 11.29 7.96 9.70
CA TYR A 34 11.14 6.67 10.37
C TYR A 34 10.59 5.63 9.40
N ALA A 35 11.02 4.39 9.55
CA ALA A 35 10.49 3.21 8.86
C ALA A 35 10.69 1.97 9.77
N ASN A 36 9.65 1.15 9.94
CA ASN A 36 9.79 -0.11 10.67
C ASN A 36 10.40 -1.20 9.77
N GLU A 37 10.70 -2.35 10.37
CA GLU A 37 11.31 -3.48 9.67
C GLU A 37 10.42 -4.01 8.55
N SER A 38 9.09 -3.97 8.73
CA SER A 38 8.12 -4.45 7.74
C SER A 38 8.21 -3.68 6.42
N ILE A 39 8.14 -2.34 6.43
CA ILE A 39 8.24 -1.56 5.20
C ILE A 39 9.63 -1.70 4.56
N CYS A 40 10.69 -1.72 5.37
CA CYS A 40 12.04 -1.87 4.87
C CYS A 40 12.23 -3.17 4.10
N LYS A 41 11.70 -4.28 4.61
CA LYS A 41 11.82 -5.61 4.00
C LYS A 41 10.88 -5.81 2.82
N ASN A 42 9.61 -5.40 2.97
CA ASN A 42 8.54 -5.77 2.05
C ASN A 42 8.37 -4.77 0.89
N LEU A 43 8.68 -3.49 1.11
CA LEU A 43 8.52 -2.44 0.09
C LEU A 43 9.86 -1.87 -0.39
N LEU A 44 10.78 -1.50 0.52
CA LEU A 44 11.97 -0.74 0.16
C LEU A 44 13.19 -1.60 -0.17
N MET A 45 13.17 -2.91 0.11
CA MET A 45 14.31 -3.84 -0.01
C MET A 45 15.60 -3.26 0.61
N ALA A 46 15.47 -2.67 1.81
CA ALA A 46 16.54 -1.94 2.51
C ALA A 46 16.63 -2.37 3.98
N LYS A 47 17.76 -2.05 4.61
CA LYS A 47 17.87 -2.11 6.07
C LYS A 47 17.35 -0.81 6.69
N THR A 48 16.83 -0.87 7.90
CA THR A 48 16.24 0.29 8.59
C THR A 48 17.20 1.47 8.74
N ASN A 49 18.51 1.21 8.88
CA ASN A 49 19.54 2.25 8.98
C ASN A 49 19.89 2.92 7.64
N GLU A 50 19.45 2.36 6.52
CA GLU A 50 19.71 2.90 5.18
C GLU A 50 18.60 3.83 4.69
N VAL A 51 17.45 3.83 5.36
CA VAL A 51 16.20 4.44 4.85
C VAL A 51 16.11 5.93 5.19
N ILE A 52 16.60 6.33 6.35
CA ILE A 52 16.46 7.70 6.83
C ILE A 52 17.11 8.72 5.86
N GLY A 53 16.37 9.79 5.55
CA GLY A 53 16.78 10.85 4.63
C GLY A 53 16.68 10.51 3.15
N LYS A 54 16.08 9.36 2.79
CA LYS A 54 15.82 8.96 1.41
C LYS A 54 14.32 8.83 1.19
N ASN A 55 13.86 8.85 -0.05
CA ASN A 55 12.46 8.77 -0.41
C ASN A 55 12.13 7.48 -1.19
N ASP A 56 10.85 7.25 -1.48
CA ASP A 56 10.37 6.08 -2.20
C ASP A 56 10.95 5.97 -3.61
N ILE A 57 11.08 7.12 -4.29
CA ILE A 57 11.61 7.18 -5.67
C ILE A 57 13.07 6.69 -5.69
N TYR A 58 13.87 7.05 -4.69
CA TYR A 58 15.23 6.55 -4.56
C TYR A 58 15.27 5.02 -4.51
N PHE A 59 14.45 4.39 -3.66
CA PHE A 59 14.44 2.94 -3.51
C PHE A 59 13.90 2.23 -4.75
N ALA A 60 12.82 2.75 -5.34
CA ALA A 60 12.26 2.20 -6.57
C ALA A 60 13.24 2.28 -7.73
N THR A 61 13.92 3.40 -7.90
CA THR A 61 14.95 3.58 -8.93
C THR A 61 16.12 2.63 -8.70
N ARG A 62 16.64 2.55 -7.47
CA ARG A 62 17.71 1.62 -7.11
C ARG A 62 17.38 0.16 -7.46
N GLU A 63 16.15 -0.27 -7.19
CA GLU A 63 15.73 -1.64 -7.49
C GLU A 63 15.52 -1.86 -8.98
N ARG A 64 14.99 -0.89 -9.71
CA ARG A 64 14.87 -0.94 -11.19
C ARG A 64 16.25 -0.99 -11.86
N ASP A 65 17.22 -0.23 -11.35
CA ASP A 65 18.60 -0.21 -11.90
C ASP A 65 19.31 -1.55 -11.74
N LYS A 66 19.05 -2.27 -10.64
CA LYS A 66 19.55 -3.63 -10.44
C LYS A 66 18.93 -4.66 -11.38
N HIS A 67 17.73 -4.40 -11.88
CA HIS A 67 16.91 -5.31 -12.67
C HIS A 67 16.52 -4.70 -14.02
N GLN A 68 17.48 -4.19 -14.77
CA GLN A 68 17.28 -3.42 -16.01
C GLN A 68 16.48 -4.17 -17.10
N SER A 69 16.49 -5.50 -17.08
CA SER A 69 15.66 -6.33 -17.98
C SER A 69 14.17 -6.27 -17.67
N ASN A 70 13.77 -5.79 -16.48
CA ASN A 70 12.39 -5.68 -16.07
C ASN A 70 12.09 -4.28 -15.49
N LYS A 71 11.64 -3.36 -16.34
CA LYS A 71 11.25 -2.00 -15.94
C LYS A 71 10.09 -1.98 -14.93
N GLN A 72 9.30 -3.05 -14.87
CA GLN A 72 8.19 -3.24 -13.95
C GLN A 72 8.60 -3.93 -12.64
N TRP A 73 9.91 -4.02 -12.36
CA TRP A 73 10.41 -4.68 -11.14
C TRP A 73 9.92 -4.02 -9.85
N HIS A 74 9.84 -2.69 -9.83
CA HIS A 74 9.36 -1.92 -8.68
C HIS A 74 8.68 -0.62 -9.13
N THR A 75 7.38 -0.47 -8.88
CA THR A 75 6.56 0.66 -9.38
C THR A 75 5.91 1.52 -8.30
N PHE A 76 6.19 1.27 -7.03
CA PHE A 76 5.58 2.02 -5.91
C PHE A 76 6.22 3.39 -5.65
N GLY A 77 7.39 3.70 -6.20
CA GLY A 77 8.11 4.94 -5.87
C GLY A 77 7.29 6.21 -6.12
N GLU A 78 6.84 6.36 -7.35
CA GLU A 78 6.08 7.52 -7.81
C GLU A 78 4.67 7.54 -7.19
N LEU A 79 4.05 6.39 -7.02
CA LEU A 79 2.72 6.23 -6.43
C LEU A 79 2.70 6.69 -4.98
N CYS A 80 3.65 6.21 -4.17
CA CYS A 80 3.76 6.58 -2.76
C CYS A 80 4.03 8.08 -2.58
N PHE A 81 4.86 8.67 -3.46
CA PHE A 81 5.14 10.09 -3.45
C PHE A 81 3.90 10.94 -3.75
N ASN A 82 3.13 10.56 -4.76
CA ASN A 82 1.92 11.28 -5.14
C ASN A 82 0.85 11.25 -4.04
N SER A 83 0.63 10.13 -3.37
CA SER A 83 -0.35 10.03 -2.29
C SER A 83 0.07 10.78 -1.02
N ASP A 84 1.38 10.92 -0.73
CA ASP A 84 1.88 11.79 0.33
C ASP A 84 1.55 13.26 0.04
N TYR A 85 1.75 13.70 -1.20
CA TYR A 85 1.40 15.06 -1.63
C TYR A 85 -0.11 15.36 -1.46
N VAL A 86 -0.98 14.42 -1.86
CA VAL A 86 -2.44 14.57 -1.70
C VAL A 86 -2.84 14.76 -0.23
N VAL A 87 -2.21 14.03 0.69
CA VAL A 87 -2.45 14.18 2.14
C VAL A 87 -2.01 15.56 2.63
N LEU A 88 -0.86 16.05 2.19
CA LEU A 88 -0.34 17.38 2.57
C LEU A 88 -1.21 18.51 1.99
N GLU A 89 -1.73 18.35 0.78
CA GLU A 89 -2.64 19.33 0.17
C GLU A 89 -3.97 19.42 0.92
N HIS A 90 -4.55 18.28 1.31
CA HIS A 90 -5.85 18.22 1.98
C HIS A 90 -5.78 18.37 3.50
N MET A 91 -4.59 18.27 4.09
CA MET A 91 -4.34 18.42 5.54
C MET A 91 -5.23 17.56 6.43
N LYS A 92 -5.58 16.35 5.99
CA LYS A 92 -6.44 15.40 6.72
C LYS A 92 -6.00 13.95 6.52
N PRO A 93 -6.35 13.05 7.45
CA PRO A 93 -6.14 11.63 7.26
C PRO A 93 -6.90 11.11 6.03
N MET A 94 -6.26 10.23 5.26
CA MET A 94 -6.82 9.63 4.04
C MET A 94 -6.43 8.15 3.95
N ILE A 95 -7.25 7.37 3.26
CA ILE A 95 -7.03 5.97 2.95
C ILE A 95 -6.88 5.85 1.44
N PHE A 96 -5.86 5.10 1.01
CA PHE A 96 -5.59 4.82 -0.39
C PHE A 96 -5.49 3.31 -0.60
N GLU A 97 -6.04 2.84 -1.71
CA GLU A 97 -5.71 1.53 -2.25
C GLU A 97 -4.62 1.74 -3.30
N GLU A 98 -3.41 1.34 -2.98
CA GLU A 98 -2.25 1.46 -3.87
C GLU A 98 -1.92 0.08 -4.45
N TYR A 99 -1.67 0.00 -5.75
CA TYR A 99 -1.24 -1.25 -6.38
C TYR A 99 -0.08 -1.01 -7.33
N GLY A 100 0.81 -1.97 -7.39
CA GLY A 100 1.99 -1.90 -8.22
C GLY A 100 2.84 -3.15 -8.07
N ASN A 101 4.01 -3.14 -8.70
CA ASN A 101 4.90 -4.28 -8.64
C ASN A 101 5.98 -4.10 -7.57
N ILE A 102 6.21 -5.15 -6.80
CA ILE A 102 7.35 -5.33 -5.91
C ILE A 102 8.04 -6.63 -6.33
N LYS A 103 9.31 -6.55 -6.70
CA LYS A 103 10.09 -7.67 -7.25
C LYS A 103 9.42 -8.34 -8.47
N GLY A 104 8.77 -7.51 -9.30
CA GLY A 104 8.06 -7.96 -10.48
C GLY A 104 6.72 -8.65 -10.22
N GLN A 105 6.24 -8.72 -8.98
CA GLN A 105 4.95 -9.29 -8.59
C GLN A 105 3.97 -8.17 -8.25
N LEU A 106 2.73 -8.28 -8.76
CA LEU A 106 1.66 -7.34 -8.46
C LEU A 106 1.25 -7.47 -7.00
N VAL A 107 1.25 -6.36 -6.29
CA VAL A 107 0.89 -6.24 -4.87
C VAL A 107 -0.16 -5.14 -4.71
N TYR A 108 -1.14 -5.39 -3.86
CA TYR A 108 -2.16 -4.43 -3.45
C TYR A 108 -1.94 -4.04 -1.99
N LEU A 109 -1.89 -2.74 -1.72
CA LEU A 109 -1.71 -2.20 -0.38
C LEU A 109 -2.91 -1.32 -0.01
N GLU A 110 -3.47 -1.56 1.16
CA GLU A 110 -4.31 -0.58 1.84
C GLU A 110 -3.41 0.32 2.66
N VAL A 111 -3.44 1.62 2.38
CA VAL A 111 -2.52 2.61 2.94
C VAL A 111 -3.29 3.71 3.64
N HIS A 112 -3.04 3.88 4.94
CA HIS A 112 -3.56 4.96 5.75
C HIS A 112 -2.48 6.02 5.93
N LYS A 113 -2.73 7.26 5.54
CA LYS A 113 -1.79 8.38 5.67
C LYS A 113 -2.44 9.56 6.36
N ALA A 114 -1.65 10.30 7.14
CA ALA A 114 -2.10 11.51 7.82
C ALA A 114 -0.98 12.55 7.85
N PRO A 115 -1.33 13.85 7.96
CA PRO A 115 -0.35 14.90 8.26
C PRO A 115 0.31 14.63 9.61
N LEU A 116 1.61 14.84 9.70
CA LEU A 116 2.41 14.69 10.92
C LEU A 116 2.78 16.07 11.47
N TYR A 117 2.43 16.30 12.73
CA TYR A 117 2.73 17.53 13.43
C TYR A 117 3.72 17.26 14.57
N ASP A 118 4.55 18.24 14.86
CA ASP A 118 5.42 18.21 16.04
C ASP A 118 4.64 18.55 17.34
N SER A 119 5.32 18.55 18.49
CA SER A 119 4.73 18.87 19.80
C SER A 119 4.19 20.31 19.91
N ASN A 120 4.57 21.21 19.03
CA ASN A 120 4.10 22.61 18.98
C ASN A 120 2.95 22.79 17.96
N GLY A 121 2.50 21.73 17.30
CA GLY A 121 1.47 21.76 16.29
C GLY A 121 1.96 22.25 14.91
N VAL A 122 3.28 22.26 14.68
CA VAL A 122 3.85 22.59 13.38
C VAL A 122 3.85 21.37 12.50
N LEU A 123 3.37 21.49 11.27
CA LEU A 123 3.41 20.43 10.26
C LEU A 123 4.86 20.11 9.91
N ILE A 124 5.27 18.85 10.08
CA ILE A 124 6.63 18.38 9.80
C ILE A 124 6.70 17.31 8.72
N GLY A 125 5.55 16.84 8.22
CA GLY A 125 5.50 15.84 7.16
C GLY A 125 4.26 14.98 7.16
N THR A 126 4.42 13.69 6.83
CA THR A 126 3.36 12.67 6.83
C THR A 126 3.72 11.47 7.71
N ILE A 127 2.70 10.82 8.25
CA ILE A 127 2.80 9.53 8.91
C ILE A 127 1.86 8.56 8.22
N GLY A 128 2.24 7.29 8.10
CA GLY A 128 1.39 6.29 7.48
C GLY A 128 1.61 4.88 7.98
N SER A 129 0.61 4.07 7.68
CA SER A 129 0.67 2.61 7.79
C SER A 129 0.16 1.97 6.50
N GLY A 130 0.71 0.80 6.15
CA GLY A 130 0.32 0.04 4.96
C GLY A 130 0.18 -1.44 5.30
N ARG A 131 -0.88 -2.05 4.77
CA ARG A 131 -1.14 -3.48 4.87
C ARG A 131 -1.19 -4.10 3.49
N ASP A 132 -0.51 -5.23 3.32
CA ASP A 132 -0.64 -6.04 2.10
C ASP A 132 -1.99 -6.77 2.12
N ILE A 133 -2.85 -6.42 1.16
CA ILE A 133 -4.19 -6.99 0.96
C ILE A 133 -4.26 -7.87 -0.29
N THR A 134 -3.13 -8.20 -0.90
CA THR A 134 -3.05 -8.95 -2.17
C THR A 134 -3.78 -10.28 -2.08
N SER A 135 -3.53 -11.04 -1.02
CA SER A 135 -4.19 -12.34 -0.82
C SER A 135 -5.71 -12.19 -0.63
N GLN A 136 -6.16 -11.12 0.04
CA GLN A 136 -7.58 -10.84 0.22
C GLN A 136 -8.24 -10.52 -1.12
N ILE A 137 -7.66 -9.64 -1.92
CA ILE A 137 -8.16 -9.27 -3.26
C ILE A 137 -8.24 -10.51 -4.16
N MET A 138 -7.17 -11.32 -4.20
CA MET A 138 -7.14 -12.55 -5.01
C MET A 138 -8.23 -13.55 -4.58
N LEU A 139 -8.46 -13.69 -3.28
CA LEU A 139 -9.51 -14.57 -2.76
C LEU A 139 -10.91 -14.05 -3.11
N GLU A 140 -11.13 -12.75 -3.00
CA GLU A 140 -12.42 -12.14 -3.38
C GLU A 140 -12.71 -12.29 -4.88
N GLU A 141 -11.69 -12.10 -5.73
CA GLU A 141 -11.80 -12.32 -7.17
C GLU A 141 -12.07 -13.79 -7.51
N ALA A 142 -11.40 -14.73 -6.85
CA ALA A 142 -11.63 -16.15 -7.03
C ALA A 142 -13.07 -16.52 -6.62
N ASN A 143 -13.53 -16.02 -5.48
CA ASN A 143 -14.91 -16.24 -5.01
C ASN A 143 -15.95 -15.64 -5.96
N LYS A 144 -15.71 -14.43 -6.50
CA LYS A 144 -16.59 -13.83 -7.52
C LYS A 144 -16.64 -14.68 -8.78
N LYS A 145 -15.52 -15.23 -9.25
CA LYS A 145 -15.48 -16.12 -10.41
C LYS A 145 -16.30 -17.39 -10.13
N LEU A 146 -16.13 -18.02 -8.98
CA LEU A 146 -16.90 -19.21 -8.60
C LEU A 146 -18.41 -18.93 -8.48
N ALA A 147 -18.81 -17.78 -7.96
CA ALA A 147 -20.20 -17.41 -7.78
C ALA A 147 -20.93 -17.06 -9.09
N PHE A 148 -20.23 -16.52 -10.09
CA PHE A 148 -20.84 -15.92 -11.27
C PHE A 148 -20.51 -16.59 -12.59
N TYR A 149 -19.54 -17.49 -12.64
CA TYR A 149 -19.10 -18.15 -13.87
C TYR A 149 -19.14 -19.67 -13.73
N ASP A 150 -19.53 -20.36 -14.79
CA ASP A 150 -19.48 -21.81 -14.88
C ASP A 150 -18.02 -22.28 -14.98
N GLN A 151 -17.64 -23.26 -14.16
CA GLN A 151 -16.26 -23.70 -14.03
C GLN A 151 -15.71 -24.45 -15.26
N LEU A 152 -16.62 -25.06 -16.05
CA LEU A 152 -16.26 -25.86 -17.22
C LEU A 152 -16.10 -24.98 -18.47
N THR A 153 -17.01 -24.05 -18.66
CA THR A 153 -17.12 -23.25 -19.88
C THR A 153 -16.56 -21.84 -19.75
N ALA A 154 -16.30 -21.40 -18.51
CA ALA A 154 -15.92 -20.01 -18.16
C ALA A 154 -16.96 -18.95 -18.60
N LEU A 155 -18.19 -19.37 -18.95
CA LEU A 155 -19.26 -18.46 -19.33
C LEU A 155 -20.01 -17.96 -18.06
N PRO A 156 -20.67 -16.79 -18.12
CA PRO A 156 -21.54 -16.34 -17.06
C PRO A 156 -22.60 -17.38 -16.73
N ASN A 157 -22.74 -17.71 -15.45
CA ASN A 157 -23.79 -18.61 -15.01
C ASN A 157 -25.13 -17.87 -14.91
N ARG A 158 -26.22 -18.62 -14.63
CA ARG A 158 -27.55 -18.05 -14.51
C ARG A 158 -27.63 -16.87 -13.54
N GLN A 159 -26.91 -16.96 -12.42
CA GLN A 159 -26.92 -15.91 -11.40
C GLN A 159 -26.31 -14.61 -11.90
N LYS A 160 -25.19 -14.68 -12.62
CA LYS A 160 -24.55 -13.51 -13.26
C LYS A 160 -25.47 -12.87 -14.30
N ILE A 161 -26.12 -13.67 -15.14
CA ILE A 161 -27.03 -13.17 -16.17
C ILE A 161 -28.22 -12.43 -15.55
N ILE A 162 -28.84 -12.99 -14.48
CA ILE A 162 -29.93 -12.32 -13.76
C ILE A 162 -29.49 -11.00 -13.17
N LEU A 163 -28.30 -10.95 -12.55
CA LEU A 163 -27.76 -9.73 -11.98
C LEU A 163 -27.53 -8.65 -13.07
N ASP A 164 -26.90 -9.02 -14.18
CA ASP A 164 -26.60 -8.10 -15.27
C ASP A 164 -27.89 -7.55 -15.91
N ILE A 165 -28.93 -8.37 -16.03
CA ILE A 165 -30.26 -7.94 -16.50
C ILE A 165 -30.86 -6.92 -15.53
N SER A 166 -30.77 -7.17 -14.23
CA SER A 166 -31.34 -6.27 -13.21
C SER A 166 -30.64 -4.92 -13.14
N GLU A 167 -29.32 -4.90 -13.34
CA GLU A 167 -28.52 -3.66 -13.27
C GLU A 167 -28.55 -2.83 -14.55
N ASN A 168 -28.54 -3.47 -15.71
CA ASN A 168 -28.42 -2.80 -16.99
C ASN A 168 -29.74 -2.63 -17.76
N ASN A 169 -30.84 -3.17 -17.25
CA ASN A 169 -32.18 -3.06 -17.83
C ASN A 169 -32.20 -3.30 -19.38
N PRO A 170 -31.70 -4.46 -19.86
CA PRO A 170 -31.57 -4.71 -21.28
C PRO A 170 -32.92 -4.79 -21.97
N CYS A 171 -33.03 -4.21 -23.17
CA CYS A 171 -34.28 -4.22 -23.95
C CYS A 171 -34.70 -5.61 -24.41
N ALA A 172 -33.79 -6.59 -24.51
CA ALA A 172 -34.06 -7.98 -24.82
C ALA A 172 -32.97 -8.92 -24.30
N CYS A 173 -33.34 -10.07 -23.76
CA CYS A 173 -32.44 -11.16 -23.41
C CYS A 173 -33.07 -12.49 -23.91
N VAL A 174 -32.27 -13.26 -24.68
CA VAL A 174 -32.66 -14.60 -25.12
C VAL A 174 -31.84 -15.62 -24.34
N ILE A 175 -32.50 -16.44 -23.54
CA ILE A 175 -31.89 -17.54 -22.79
C ILE A 175 -32.36 -18.83 -23.43
N PHE A 176 -31.42 -19.64 -23.91
CA PHE A 176 -31.65 -20.98 -24.45
C PHE A 176 -31.39 -22.05 -23.39
#